data_e532e82c913fc12338b08f7ffdccae47
#
_entry.id   e532e82c913fc12338b08f7ffdccae47
#
_cell.length_a   1.000
_cell.length_b   1.000
_cell.length_c   1.000
_cell.angle_alpha   90.00
_cell.angle_beta   90.00
_cell.angle_gamma   90.00
#
_symmetry.space_group_name_H-M   'P 1'
#
loop_
_entity.id
_entity.type
_entity.pdbx_description
1 polymer ?
#
loop_
_entity_poly.entity_id
_entity_poly.type
_entity_poly.pdbx_seq_one_letter_code
_entity_poly.pdbx_strand_id
1 'polypeptide(L)'
;MNLTAARELNKQEEAQQQLHLWAAILATHDALIAGGLTGLPAVHVERAKAVLLRAGDKDAGDYTDTELRAITVTSGARVWSEIDDGDPIFRNEAVVGSNGDLYITTRQHYKRSDLLPGSTAARTLFRLLRTEPEDGTVLDFAWGELVPYGAKRRDPQDGKVYTPIHEQGVTLYEPHYPHLVPSEYKLVEDSSGGDVGDDTVLRWADLEDGHTFNVGDRFSDDGKTYEVLRQFFKADSYRPPALIGDFYQLAG
;
A
#
# COMPACT_ATOMS: atom_id res chain seq x y z
N MET A 1 -11.31 40.42 34.53
CA MET A 1 -11.27 39.07 33.86
C MET A 1 -12.23 38.17 34.62
N ASN A 2 -13.16 37.48 33.94
CA ASN A 2 -14.10 36.56 34.56
C ASN A 2 -13.34 35.29 35.01
N LEU A 3 -13.65 34.76 36.19
CA LEU A 3 -12.99 33.58 36.74
C LEU A 3 -13.07 32.32 35.83
N THR A 4 -14.16 32.22 35.08
CA THR A 4 -14.38 31.16 34.07
C THR A 4 -13.40 31.32 32.89
N ALA A 5 -13.20 32.54 32.38
CA ALA A 5 -12.26 32.82 31.30
C ALA A 5 -10.80 32.56 31.73
N ALA A 6 -10.44 32.88 32.98
CA ALA A 6 -9.12 32.58 33.53
C ALA A 6 -8.85 31.06 33.66
N ARG A 7 -9.89 30.28 34.06
CA ARG A 7 -9.80 28.81 34.12
C ARG A 7 -9.63 28.18 32.75
N GLU A 8 -10.36 28.66 31.73
CA GLU A 8 -10.21 28.15 30.36
C GLU A 8 -8.84 28.49 29.76
N LEU A 9 -8.31 29.68 30.04
CA LEU A 9 -6.97 30.08 29.63
C LEU A 9 -5.92 29.14 30.24
N ASN A 10 -5.99 28.87 31.55
CA ASN A 10 -5.04 27.95 32.21
C ASN A 10 -5.12 26.54 31.61
N LYS A 11 -6.32 26.02 31.31
CA LYS A 11 -6.44 24.70 30.68
C LYS A 11 -5.80 24.67 29.28
N GLN A 12 -5.93 25.75 28.50
CA GLN A 12 -5.32 25.86 27.20
C GLN A 12 -3.77 25.89 27.31
N GLU A 13 -3.25 26.66 28.27
CA GLU A 13 -1.80 26.73 28.55
C GLU A 13 -1.24 25.37 28.99
N GLU A 14 -1.94 24.67 29.87
CA GLU A 14 -1.56 23.32 30.34
C GLU A 14 -1.58 22.31 29.16
N ALA A 15 -2.60 22.35 28.32
CA ALA A 15 -2.68 21.48 27.16
C ALA A 15 -1.52 21.75 26.17
N GLN A 16 -1.21 23.03 25.95
CA GLN A 16 -0.13 23.42 25.05
C GLN A 16 1.25 23.02 25.61
N GLN A 17 1.46 23.16 26.93
CA GLN A 17 2.68 22.69 27.58
C GLN A 17 2.83 21.17 27.45
N GLN A 18 1.75 20.40 27.60
CA GLN A 18 1.78 18.96 27.37
C GLN A 18 2.15 18.59 25.95
N LEU A 19 1.62 19.28 24.93
CA LEU A 19 1.99 19.03 23.53
C LEU A 19 3.48 19.31 23.29
N HIS A 20 4.01 20.40 23.83
CA HIS A 20 5.45 20.69 23.76
C HIS A 20 6.30 19.59 24.41
N LEU A 21 5.84 19.03 25.53
CA LEU A 21 6.54 17.92 26.20
C LEU A 21 6.57 16.67 25.30
N TRP A 22 5.45 16.31 24.67
CA TRP A 22 5.39 15.17 23.76
C TRP A 22 6.23 15.39 22.51
N ALA A 23 6.24 16.59 21.94
CA ALA A 23 7.11 16.95 20.84
C ALA A 23 8.60 16.85 21.22
N ALA A 24 8.98 17.29 22.44
CA ALA A 24 10.34 17.17 22.95
C ALA A 24 10.76 15.70 23.14
N ILE A 25 9.84 14.81 23.54
CA ILE A 25 10.12 13.37 23.66
C ILE A 25 10.47 12.79 22.28
N LEU A 26 9.72 13.12 21.20
CA LEU A 26 10.04 12.66 19.86
C LEU A 26 11.38 13.24 19.38
N ALA A 27 11.60 14.54 19.52
CA ALA A 27 12.85 15.17 19.12
C ALA A 27 14.07 14.56 19.82
N THR A 28 13.93 14.21 21.12
CA THR A 28 14.99 13.52 21.88
C THR A 28 15.23 12.11 21.32
N HIS A 29 14.17 11.35 21.04
CA HIS A 29 14.27 10.03 20.41
C HIS A 29 15.03 10.10 19.09
N ASP A 30 14.63 11.00 18.21
CA ASP A 30 15.21 11.18 16.88
C ASP A 30 16.69 11.60 16.96
N ALA A 31 17.03 12.49 17.90
CA ALA A 31 18.41 12.90 18.13
C ALA A 31 19.30 11.75 18.64
N LEU A 32 18.79 10.86 19.51
CA LEU A 32 19.50 9.68 19.98
C LEU A 32 19.78 8.71 18.81
N ILE A 33 18.76 8.42 18.00
CA ILE A 33 18.92 7.56 16.83
C ILE A 33 19.91 8.15 15.82
N ALA A 34 19.80 9.45 15.52
CA ALA A 34 20.72 10.14 14.62
C ALA A 34 22.17 10.13 15.13
N GLY A 35 22.35 10.13 16.46
CA GLY A 35 23.65 9.99 17.12
C GLY A 35 24.17 8.55 17.20
N GLY A 36 23.48 7.56 16.63
CA GLY A 36 23.84 6.14 16.69
C GLY A 36 23.63 5.50 18.07
N LEU A 37 22.81 6.13 18.92
CA LEU A 37 22.48 5.63 20.26
C LEU A 37 21.13 4.88 20.22
N THR A 38 20.87 4.13 21.28
CA THR A 38 19.55 3.53 21.49
C THR A 38 18.53 4.63 21.76
N GLY A 39 17.43 4.64 21.00
CA GLY A 39 16.33 5.58 21.19
C GLY A 39 15.54 5.31 22.46
N LEU A 40 14.51 6.13 22.69
CA LEU A 40 13.59 5.95 23.83
C LEU A 40 12.75 4.67 23.66
N PRO A 41 12.25 4.08 24.77
CA PRO A 41 11.36 2.92 24.69
C PRO A 41 10.15 3.17 23.76
N ALA A 42 9.86 2.22 22.89
CA ALA A 42 8.82 2.35 21.85
C ALA A 42 7.46 2.79 22.41
N VAL A 43 7.06 2.30 23.60
CA VAL A 43 5.79 2.69 24.23
C VAL A 43 5.66 4.21 24.46
N HIS A 44 6.77 4.88 24.81
CA HIS A 44 6.75 6.34 25.01
C HIS A 44 6.73 7.10 23.69
N VAL A 45 7.46 6.58 22.70
CA VAL A 45 7.51 7.15 21.34
C VAL A 45 6.12 7.06 20.69
N GLU A 46 5.51 5.87 20.67
CA GLU A 46 4.18 5.68 20.08
C GLU A 46 3.10 6.47 20.82
N ARG A 47 3.19 6.58 22.14
CA ARG A 47 2.27 7.42 22.90
C ARG A 47 2.42 8.91 22.55
N ALA A 48 3.65 9.41 22.39
CA ALA A 48 3.92 10.78 21.98
C ALA A 48 3.33 11.05 20.58
N LYS A 49 3.58 10.15 19.61
CA LYS A 49 3.00 10.22 18.26
C LYS A 49 1.47 10.25 18.31
N ALA A 50 0.85 9.38 19.11
CA ALA A 50 -0.61 9.31 19.25
C ALA A 50 -1.22 10.60 19.81
N VAL A 51 -0.57 11.23 20.79
CA VAL A 51 -1.04 12.49 21.38
C VAL A 51 -0.93 13.63 20.36
N LEU A 52 0.20 13.78 19.67
CA LEU A 52 0.42 14.82 18.66
C LEU A 52 -0.50 14.66 17.44
N LEU A 53 -0.72 13.43 17.01
CA LEU A 53 -1.65 13.14 15.91
C LEU A 53 -3.09 13.51 16.26
N ARG A 54 -3.56 13.15 17.48
CA ARG A 54 -4.91 13.52 17.96
C ARG A 54 -5.07 15.03 18.18
N ALA A 55 -4.02 15.69 18.62
CA ALA A 55 -4.05 17.14 18.81
C ALA A 55 -4.00 17.93 17.49
N GLY A 56 -3.70 17.25 16.37
CA GLY A 56 -3.53 17.88 15.08
C GLY A 56 -2.19 18.60 14.88
N ASP A 57 -1.22 18.41 15.81
CA ASP A 57 0.15 18.94 15.68
C ASP A 57 0.95 18.20 14.60
N LYS A 58 0.51 17.00 14.25
CA LYS A 58 1.04 16.20 13.16
C LYS A 58 -0.11 15.75 12.25
N ASP A 59 0.20 15.59 10.96
CA ASP A 59 -0.72 14.99 10.01
C ASP A 59 -0.47 13.49 9.89
N ALA A 60 -1.49 12.74 9.47
CA ALA A 60 -1.33 11.34 9.11
C ALA A 60 -0.29 11.15 7.99
N GLY A 61 -0.09 12.15 7.12
CA GLY A 61 0.94 12.14 6.09
C GLY A 61 2.39 12.24 6.61
N ASP A 62 2.58 12.64 7.88
CA ASP A 62 3.91 12.70 8.50
C ASP A 62 4.43 11.33 8.95
N TYR A 63 3.60 10.29 8.85
CA TYR A 63 3.89 8.95 9.32
C TYR A 63 3.66 7.90 8.22
N THR A 64 4.46 6.85 8.25
CA THR A 64 4.21 5.65 7.42
C THR A 64 2.98 4.89 7.91
N ASP A 65 2.40 4.04 7.08
CA ASP A 65 1.26 3.21 7.48
C ASP A 65 1.59 2.27 8.63
N THR A 66 2.81 1.75 8.70
CA THR A 66 3.29 0.94 9.82
C THR A 66 3.29 1.75 11.14
N GLU A 67 3.80 2.98 11.11
CA GLU A 67 3.77 3.86 12.27
C GLU A 67 2.35 4.25 12.67
N LEU A 68 1.48 4.58 11.71
CA LEU A 68 0.08 4.90 11.98
C LEU A 68 -0.66 3.71 12.62
N ARG A 69 -0.39 2.48 12.19
CA ARG A 69 -0.97 1.29 12.84
C ARG A 69 -0.48 1.15 14.29
N ALA A 70 0.81 1.33 14.55
CA ALA A 70 1.36 1.31 15.92
C ALA A 70 0.73 2.40 16.80
N ILE A 71 0.61 3.62 16.27
CA ILE A 71 -0.05 4.76 16.95
C ILE A 71 -1.51 4.42 17.26
N THR A 72 -2.26 3.82 16.33
CA THR A 72 -3.67 3.49 16.51
C THR A 72 -3.89 2.36 17.50
N VAL A 73 -3.01 1.37 17.56
CA VAL A 73 -3.03 0.35 18.62
C VAL A 73 -2.90 0.98 20.00
N THR A 74 -2.01 1.97 20.15
CA THR A 74 -1.80 2.67 21.42
C THR A 74 -2.98 3.59 21.79
N SER A 75 -3.57 4.28 20.81
CA SER A 75 -4.64 5.26 21.03
C SER A 75 -6.04 4.65 21.10
N GLY A 76 -6.19 3.42 20.61
CA GLY A 76 -7.47 2.78 20.36
C GLY A 76 -8.14 3.28 19.06
N ALA A 77 -8.77 2.38 18.32
CA ALA A 77 -9.59 2.72 17.16
C ALA A 77 -11.05 2.41 17.48
N ARG A 78 -11.96 3.33 17.13
CA ARG A 78 -13.39 3.07 17.29
C ARG A 78 -13.87 2.10 16.23
N VAL A 79 -14.78 1.19 16.58
CA VAL A 79 -15.44 0.28 15.64
C VAL A 79 -16.58 1.02 14.96
N TRP A 80 -16.60 1.05 13.63
CA TRP A 80 -17.58 1.82 12.84
C TRP A 80 -19.02 1.50 13.20
N SER A 81 -19.36 0.23 13.44
CA SER A 81 -20.72 -0.20 13.79
C SER A 81 -21.16 0.22 15.20
N GLU A 82 -20.21 0.61 16.06
CA GLU A 82 -20.47 1.05 17.45
C GLU A 82 -20.56 2.57 17.58
N ILE A 83 -20.31 3.30 16.49
CA ILE A 83 -20.45 4.77 16.45
C ILE A 83 -21.88 5.11 16.05
N ASP A 84 -22.53 5.99 16.77
CA ASP A 84 -23.88 6.43 16.46
C ASP A 84 -23.91 7.41 15.27
N ASP A 85 -24.97 7.35 14.45
CA ASP A 85 -25.17 8.31 13.37
C ASP A 85 -25.30 9.73 13.93
N GLY A 86 -24.52 10.66 13.36
CA GLY A 86 -24.44 12.04 13.85
C GLY A 86 -23.27 12.30 14.81
N ASP A 87 -22.58 11.27 15.28
CA ASP A 87 -21.38 11.45 16.08
C ASP A 87 -20.23 12.04 15.26
N PRO A 88 -19.41 12.93 15.85
CA PRO A 88 -18.26 13.47 15.16
C PRO A 88 -17.16 12.41 15.00
N ILE A 89 -16.60 12.35 13.82
CA ILE A 89 -15.37 11.63 13.49
C ILE A 89 -14.29 12.68 13.20
N PHE A 90 -13.23 12.69 13.97
CA PHE A 90 -12.20 13.71 13.86
C PHE A 90 -11.15 13.35 12.81
N ARG A 91 -10.50 14.37 12.25
CA ARG A 91 -9.34 14.15 11.39
C ARG A 91 -8.27 13.37 12.14
N ASN A 92 -7.56 12.50 11.43
CA ASN A 92 -6.52 11.61 11.97
C ASN A 92 -7.02 10.60 13.01
N GLU A 93 -8.33 10.43 13.13
CA GLU A 93 -8.91 9.39 13.97
C GLU A 93 -8.88 8.04 13.24
N ALA A 94 -8.51 6.99 13.96
CA ALA A 94 -8.54 5.64 13.45
C ALA A 94 -9.91 4.99 13.68
N VAL A 95 -10.39 4.29 12.66
CA VAL A 95 -11.68 3.61 12.67
C VAL A 95 -11.52 2.20 12.10
N VAL A 96 -12.09 1.21 12.76
CA VAL A 96 -12.20 -0.16 12.23
C VAL A 96 -13.49 -0.25 11.41
N GLY A 97 -13.36 -0.52 10.12
CA GLY A 97 -14.51 -0.72 9.23
C GLY A 97 -15.27 -2.02 9.50
N SER A 98 -16.44 -2.16 8.90
CA SER A 98 -17.28 -3.38 9.03
C SER A 98 -16.62 -4.64 8.45
N ASN A 99 -15.62 -4.48 7.58
CA ASN A 99 -14.79 -5.57 7.04
C ASN A 99 -13.61 -5.96 7.96
N GLY A 100 -13.46 -5.30 9.12
CA GLY A 100 -12.36 -5.50 10.05
C GLY A 100 -11.07 -4.75 9.70
N ASP A 101 -11.02 -4.07 8.55
CA ASP A 101 -9.86 -3.29 8.16
C ASP A 101 -9.75 -1.98 8.96
N LEU A 102 -8.52 -1.51 9.14
CA LEU A 102 -8.22 -0.27 9.84
C LEU A 102 -8.10 0.89 8.85
N TYR A 103 -8.80 1.98 9.15
CA TYR A 103 -8.78 3.21 8.35
C TYR A 103 -8.34 4.41 9.17
N ILE A 104 -7.70 5.38 8.53
CA ILE A 104 -7.43 6.69 9.10
C ILE A 104 -8.34 7.74 8.45
N THR A 105 -8.96 8.59 9.26
CA THR A 105 -9.82 9.68 8.79
C THR A 105 -8.99 10.83 8.27
N THR A 106 -9.21 11.22 7.02
CA THR A 106 -8.46 12.29 6.33
C THR A 106 -8.98 13.69 6.66
N ARG A 107 -10.24 13.82 7.05
CA ARG A 107 -10.88 15.09 7.44
C ARG A 107 -12.04 14.85 8.40
N GLN A 108 -12.29 15.83 9.26
CA GLN A 108 -13.42 15.78 10.18
C GLN A 108 -14.76 15.72 9.42
N HIS A 109 -15.66 14.86 9.88
CA HIS A 109 -17.03 14.72 9.40
C HIS A 109 -17.91 14.12 10.49
N TYR A 110 -19.21 14.00 10.22
CA TYR A 110 -20.14 13.30 11.10
C TYR A 110 -20.40 11.89 10.55
N LYS A 111 -20.50 10.92 11.45
CA LYS A 111 -20.84 9.54 11.11
C LYS A 111 -22.20 9.48 10.43
N ARG A 112 -22.24 8.76 9.32
CA ARG A 112 -23.46 8.44 8.56
C ARG A 112 -23.37 7.02 8.07
N SER A 113 -24.47 6.27 8.19
CA SER A 113 -24.51 4.85 7.81
C SER A 113 -24.24 4.57 6.32
N ASP A 114 -24.45 5.58 5.44
CA ASP A 114 -24.16 5.50 4.00
C ASP A 114 -22.68 5.82 3.64
N LEU A 115 -21.87 6.30 4.59
CA LEU A 115 -20.46 6.65 4.39
C LEU A 115 -19.52 5.61 5.00
N LEU A 116 -19.70 4.34 4.63
CA LEU A 116 -18.88 3.24 5.16
C LEU A 116 -17.39 3.42 4.80
N PRO A 117 -16.47 3.23 5.78
CA PRO A 117 -15.04 3.15 5.48
C PRO A 117 -14.76 2.11 4.39
N GLY A 118 -13.96 2.48 3.39
CA GLY A 118 -13.67 1.63 2.22
C GLY A 118 -14.70 1.70 1.09
N SER A 119 -15.85 2.34 1.26
CA SER A 119 -16.82 2.55 0.18
C SER A 119 -16.42 3.70 -0.75
N THR A 120 -16.89 3.63 -2.00
CA THR A 120 -16.72 4.71 -3.00
C THR A 120 -17.30 6.03 -2.51
N ALA A 121 -18.43 6.01 -1.80
CA ALA A 121 -19.07 7.21 -1.24
C ALA A 121 -18.18 7.92 -0.21
N ALA A 122 -17.38 7.17 0.54
CA ALA A 122 -16.52 7.67 1.60
C ALA A 122 -15.03 7.79 1.20
N ARG A 123 -14.68 7.60 -0.07
CA ARG A 123 -13.29 7.56 -0.59
C ARG A 123 -12.41 8.76 -0.21
N THR A 124 -13.02 9.93 0.01
CA THR A 124 -12.30 11.15 0.40
C THR A 124 -12.27 11.38 1.91
N LEU A 125 -12.93 10.52 2.69
CA LEU A 125 -13.03 10.63 4.14
C LEU A 125 -12.08 9.69 4.86
N PHE A 126 -11.74 8.56 4.23
CA PHE A 126 -10.94 7.51 4.84
C PHE A 126 -9.81 7.06 3.91
N ARG A 127 -8.70 6.71 4.51
CA ARG A 127 -7.59 6.00 3.86
C ARG A 127 -7.37 4.67 4.58
N LEU A 128 -7.30 3.59 3.81
CA LEU A 128 -7.02 2.25 4.35
C LEU A 128 -5.57 2.18 4.81
N LEU A 129 -5.36 1.68 6.04
CA LEU A 129 -4.04 1.45 6.61
C LEU A 129 -3.67 -0.03 6.46
N ARG A 130 -2.61 -0.31 5.72
CA ARG A 130 -2.05 -1.66 5.58
C ARG A 130 -0.54 -1.64 5.82
N THR A 131 -0.03 -2.73 6.37
CA THR A 131 1.39 -2.94 6.56
C THR A 131 1.85 -4.02 5.60
N GLU A 132 2.98 -3.79 4.94
CA GLU A 132 3.61 -4.82 4.13
C GLU A 132 4.03 -5.99 5.02
N PRO A 133 3.72 -7.25 4.64
CA PRO A 133 4.16 -8.42 5.36
C PRO A 133 5.69 -8.56 5.31
N GLU A 134 6.29 -8.83 6.46
CA GLU A 134 7.76 -9.02 6.57
C GLU A 134 8.24 -10.30 5.85
N ASP A 135 7.37 -11.29 5.71
CA ASP A 135 7.64 -12.56 5.05
C ASP A 135 7.56 -12.50 3.50
N GLY A 136 7.28 -11.31 2.96
CA GLY A 136 7.14 -11.10 1.52
C GLY A 136 5.84 -11.64 0.91
N THR A 137 4.87 -12.06 1.74
CA THR A 137 3.54 -12.46 1.27
C THR A 137 2.90 -11.34 0.46
N VAL A 138 2.38 -11.66 -0.72
CA VAL A 138 1.68 -10.70 -1.56
C VAL A 138 0.25 -10.51 -1.05
N LEU A 139 -0.06 -9.30 -0.62
CA LEU A 139 -1.41 -8.93 -0.18
C LEU A 139 -2.37 -8.85 -1.37
N ASP A 140 -3.64 -9.20 -1.14
CA ASP A 140 -4.69 -8.92 -2.10
C ASP A 140 -4.91 -7.41 -2.20
N PHE A 141 -5.20 -6.93 -3.41
CA PHE A 141 -5.50 -5.53 -3.66
C PHE A 141 -6.78 -5.10 -2.92
N ALA A 142 -6.76 -3.92 -2.35
CA ALA A 142 -7.93 -3.31 -1.71
C ALA A 142 -8.11 -1.85 -2.16
N TRP A 143 -9.35 -1.44 -2.40
CA TRP A 143 -9.67 -0.06 -2.74
C TRP A 143 -9.39 0.89 -1.57
N GLY A 144 -8.92 2.10 -1.91
CA GLY A 144 -8.60 3.13 -0.91
C GLY A 144 -7.29 2.92 -0.16
N GLU A 145 -6.54 1.88 -0.51
CA GLU A 145 -5.17 1.69 -0.04
C GLU A 145 -4.20 2.57 -0.85
N LEU A 146 -3.29 3.24 -0.17
CA LEU A 146 -2.10 3.78 -0.83
C LEU A 146 -1.08 2.66 -0.97
N VAL A 147 -0.97 2.09 -2.16
CA VAL A 147 0.03 1.05 -2.45
C VAL A 147 1.36 1.73 -2.76
N PRO A 148 2.41 1.52 -1.95
CA PRO A 148 3.71 2.15 -2.18
C PRO A 148 4.37 1.67 -3.47
N TYR A 149 5.27 2.48 -4.02
CA TYR A 149 6.12 2.07 -5.14
C TYR A 149 6.90 0.80 -4.79
N GLY A 150 6.90 -0.16 -5.70
CA GLY A 150 7.58 -1.44 -5.49
C GLY A 150 6.82 -2.47 -4.66
N ALA A 151 5.77 -2.07 -3.93
CA ALA A 151 4.88 -3.02 -3.25
C ALA A 151 4.07 -3.82 -4.27
N LYS A 152 3.75 -5.06 -3.91
CA LYS A 152 3.02 -6.00 -4.77
C LYS A 152 1.61 -6.22 -4.24
N ARG A 153 0.63 -6.26 -5.15
CA ARG A 153 -0.76 -6.60 -4.82
C ARG A 153 -1.32 -7.60 -5.81
N ARG A 154 -2.00 -8.59 -5.28
CA ARG A 154 -2.75 -9.55 -6.10
C ARG A 154 -4.09 -8.94 -6.48
N ASP A 155 -4.37 -8.87 -7.76
CA ASP A 155 -5.68 -8.45 -8.26
C ASP A 155 -6.70 -9.58 -8.04
N PRO A 156 -7.80 -9.33 -7.30
CA PRO A 156 -8.78 -10.38 -7.00
C PRO A 156 -9.63 -10.79 -8.21
N GLN A 157 -9.61 -10.04 -9.31
CA GLN A 157 -10.38 -10.36 -10.50
C GLN A 157 -9.64 -11.31 -11.45
N ASP A 158 -8.33 -11.10 -11.65
CA ASP A 158 -7.55 -11.94 -12.58
C ASP A 158 -6.52 -12.83 -11.87
N GLY A 159 -6.36 -12.67 -10.55
CA GLY A 159 -5.44 -13.45 -9.72
C GLY A 159 -3.96 -13.10 -9.90
N LYS A 160 -3.64 -12.17 -10.80
CA LYS A 160 -2.27 -11.79 -11.09
C LYS A 160 -1.74 -10.74 -10.13
N VAL A 161 -0.41 -10.60 -10.08
CA VAL A 161 0.28 -9.67 -9.18
C VAL A 161 0.71 -8.42 -9.94
N TYR A 162 0.42 -7.28 -9.35
CA TYR A 162 0.73 -5.96 -9.91
C TYR A 162 1.54 -5.12 -8.94
N THR A 163 2.29 -4.15 -9.48
CA THR A 163 3.03 -3.15 -8.68
C THR A 163 2.81 -1.76 -9.26
N PRO A 164 2.68 -0.71 -8.43
CA PRO A 164 2.61 0.66 -8.89
C PRO A 164 3.83 1.07 -9.72
N ILE A 165 3.60 1.93 -10.72
CA ILE A 165 4.69 2.49 -11.55
C ILE A 165 5.12 3.88 -11.10
N HIS A 166 4.39 4.53 -10.20
CA HIS A 166 4.66 5.87 -9.70
C HIS A 166 5.37 5.84 -8.34
N GLU A 167 6.45 6.61 -8.19
CA GLU A 167 7.27 6.67 -6.97
C GLU A 167 6.49 7.09 -5.71
N GLN A 168 5.46 7.94 -5.88
CA GLN A 168 4.56 8.35 -4.78
C GLN A 168 3.57 7.27 -4.36
N GLY A 169 3.58 6.11 -5.02
CA GLY A 169 2.55 5.09 -4.86
C GLY A 169 1.26 5.43 -5.58
N VAL A 170 0.30 4.52 -5.55
CA VAL A 170 -0.98 4.64 -6.24
C VAL A 170 -2.14 4.25 -5.33
N THR A 171 -3.22 5.02 -5.36
CA THR A 171 -4.49 4.68 -4.71
C THR A 171 -5.57 4.51 -5.76
N LEU A 172 -6.19 3.34 -5.81
CA LEU A 172 -7.34 3.10 -6.67
C LEU A 172 -8.64 3.04 -5.86
N TYR A 173 -9.72 3.37 -6.53
CA TYR A 173 -11.08 3.31 -5.98
C TYR A 173 -11.98 2.52 -6.93
N GLU A 174 -13.07 1.95 -6.39
CA GLU A 174 -14.06 1.24 -7.18
C GLU A 174 -14.53 2.07 -8.40
N PRO A 175 -14.66 1.49 -9.59
CA PRO A 175 -14.52 0.06 -9.91
C PRO A 175 -13.14 -0.34 -10.46
N HIS A 176 -12.12 0.47 -10.26
CA HIS A 176 -10.81 0.26 -10.89
C HIS A 176 -9.98 -0.78 -10.13
N TYR A 177 -9.49 -1.76 -10.87
CA TYR A 177 -8.55 -2.77 -10.41
C TYR A 177 -7.19 -2.60 -11.11
N PRO A 178 -6.08 -3.12 -10.57
CA PRO A 178 -4.76 -2.96 -11.15
C PRO A 178 -4.65 -3.33 -12.63
N HIS A 179 -5.30 -4.43 -13.08
CA HIS A 179 -5.28 -4.86 -14.48
C HIS A 179 -6.01 -3.90 -15.43
N LEU A 180 -6.93 -3.07 -14.92
CA LEU A 180 -7.71 -2.12 -15.73
C LEU A 180 -7.01 -0.77 -15.92
N VAL A 181 -5.92 -0.51 -15.20
CA VAL A 181 -5.23 0.80 -15.19
C VAL A 181 -3.72 0.65 -15.45
N PRO A 182 -3.33 0.26 -16.67
CA PRO A 182 -1.92 0.04 -17.01
C PRO A 182 -1.07 1.32 -16.96
N SER A 183 -1.71 2.50 -16.88
CA SER A 183 -1.02 3.78 -16.63
C SER A 183 -0.57 3.96 -15.19
N GLU A 184 -1.12 3.18 -14.25
CA GLU A 184 -0.86 3.28 -12.82
C GLU A 184 -0.13 2.05 -12.28
N TYR A 185 -0.41 0.88 -12.85
CA TYR A 185 0.12 -0.40 -12.44
C TYR A 185 0.74 -1.17 -13.60
N LYS A 186 1.81 -1.88 -13.32
CA LYS A 186 2.37 -2.88 -14.23
C LYS A 186 2.22 -4.27 -13.64
N LEU A 187 2.01 -5.25 -14.52
CA LEU A 187 2.04 -6.65 -14.15
C LEU A 187 3.44 -6.98 -13.60
N VAL A 188 3.48 -7.60 -12.43
CA VAL A 188 4.69 -8.28 -11.96
C VAL A 188 4.63 -9.63 -12.61
N GLU A 189 5.54 -9.89 -13.53
CA GLU A 189 5.68 -11.23 -14.09
C GLU A 189 5.88 -12.19 -12.93
N ASP A 190 4.97 -13.15 -12.84
CA ASP A 190 5.01 -14.15 -11.77
C ASP A 190 6.32 -14.94 -11.88
N SER A 191 7.23 -14.64 -10.95
CA SER A 191 8.22 -15.62 -10.52
C SER A 191 7.56 -16.69 -9.63
N SER A 192 6.26 -16.99 -9.84
CA SER A 192 5.54 -18.07 -9.20
C SER A 192 5.66 -19.37 -10.02
N GLY A 193 6.83 -19.71 -10.27
CA GLY A 193 7.31 -21.04 -10.59
C GLY A 193 8.72 -21.02 -10.13
N GLY A 194 9.03 -21.79 -9.09
CA GLY A 194 10.28 -21.86 -8.35
C GLY A 194 11.48 -21.29 -9.06
N ASP A 195 12.41 -20.78 -8.28
CA ASP A 195 13.77 -20.48 -8.67
C ASP A 195 14.24 -21.43 -9.80
N VAL A 196 13.90 -21.06 -11.04
CA VAL A 196 14.45 -21.65 -12.23
C VAL A 196 15.48 -20.63 -12.69
N GLY A 197 16.70 -20.91 -12.31
CA GLY A 197 17.84 -20.15 -12.80
C GLY A 197 17.68 -19.83 -14.28
N ASP A 198 18.31 -18.77 -14.69
CA ASP A 198 18.45 -18.09 -15.97
C ASP A 198 18.52 -18.97 -17.27
N ASP A 199 17.88 -20.16 -17.26
CA ASP A 199 18.03 -21.18 -18.30
C ASP A 199 16.74 -22.00 -18.61
N THR A 200 15.54 -21.48 -18.29
CA THR A 200 14.31 -22.22 -18.63
C THR A 200 13.95 -22.02 -20.09
N VAL A 201 14.34 -22.96 -20.88
CA VAL A 201 13.94 -23.04 -22.29
C VAL A 201 12.50 -23.58 -22.36
N LEU A 202 11.53 -22.74 -22.69
CA LEU A 202 10.15 -23.16 -22.94
C LEU A 202 10.10 -24.14 -24.14
N ARG A 203 9.26 -25.16 -24.09
CA ARG A 203 9.13 -26.06 -25.27
C ARG A 203 7.89 -25.63 -26.06
N TRP A 204 8.09 -25.26 -27.32
CA TRP A 204 7.00 -24.82 -28.19
C TRP A 204 5.82 -25.78 -28.19
N ALA A 205 6.09 -27.09 -28.22
CA ALA A 205 5.05 -28.11 -28.25
C ALA A 205 4.19 -28.19 -26.99
N ASP A 206 4.72 -27.75 -25.85
CA ASP A 206 4.06 -27.86 -24.53
C ASP A 206 3.22 -26.61 -24.19
N LEU A 207 3.31 -25.55 -25.01
CA LEU A 207 2.58 -24.31 -24.80
C LEU A 207 1.24 -24.32 -25.50
N GLU A 208 0.25 -23.64 -24.93
CA GLU A 208 -1.05 -23.42 -25.56
C GLU A 208 -0.98 -22.34 -26.65
N ASP A 209 -1.88 -22.41 -27.64
CA ASP A 209 -2.01 -21.35 -28.64
C ASP A 209 -2.47 -20.04 -27.97
N GLY A 210 -1.86 -18.93 -28.37
CA GLY A 210 -2.03 -17.64 -27.72
C GLY A 210 -1.06 -17.36 -26.57
N HIS A 211 -0.18 -18.31 -26.19
CA HIS A 211 0.89 -18.04 -25.22
C HIS A 211 1.74 -16.86 -25.70
N THR A 212 2.01 -15.90 -24.81
CA THR A 212 2.79 -14.69 -25.11
C THR A 212 4.26 -14.94 -24.84
N PHE A 213 5.08 -14.77 -25.87
CA PHE A 213 6.54 -14.72 -25.73
C PHE A 213 7.00 -13.27 -25.58
N ASN A 214 7.80 -13.00 -24.57
CA ASN A 214 8.39 -11.69 -24.30
C ASN A 214 9.82 -11.60 -24.79
N VAL A 215 10.34 -10.41 -25.00
CA VAL A 215 11.73 -10.19 -25.39
C VAL A 215 12.67 -10.76 -24.33
N GLY A 216 13.61 -11.60 -24.76
CA GLY A 216 14.55 -12.30 -23.88
C GLY A 216 14.11 -13.71 -23.46
N ASP A 217 12.85 -14.09 -23.69
CA ASP A 217 12.40 -15.47 -23.45
C ASP A 217 13.19 -16.43 -24.34
N ARG A 218 13.46 -17.63 -23.81
CA ARG A 218 14.05 -18.72 -24.58
C ARG A 218 13.05 -19.84 -24.78
N PHE A 219 12.95 -20.34 -26.00
CA PHE A 219 12.12 -21.50 -26.29
C PHE A 219 12.79 -22.49 -27.23
N SER A 220 12.41 -23.75 -27.15
CA SER A 220 12.92 -24.81 -28.02
C SER A 220 11.81 -25.29 -28.96
N ASP A 221 12.17 -25.52 -30.22
CA ASP A 221 11.36 -26.19 -31.20
C ASP A 221 12.26 -27.00 -32.13
N ASP A 222 11.86 -28.21 -32.42
CA ASP A 222 12.61 -29.16 -33.30
C ASP A 222 14.09 -29.28 -32.95
N GLY A 223 14.39 -29.35 -31.64
CA GLY A 223 15.76 -29.55 -31.13
C GLY A 223 16.66 -28.31 -31.18
N LYS A 224 16.14 -27.16 -31.54
CA LYS A 224 16.86 -25.87 -31.56
C LYS A 224 16.30 -24.96 -30.48
N THR A 225 17.18 -24.14 -29.89
CA THR A 225 16.82 -23.12 -28.94
C THR A 225 16.80 -21.74 -29.59
N TYR A 226 15.81 -20.97 -29.29
CA TYR A 226 15.59 -19.61 -29.83
C TYR A 226 15.50 -18.62 -28.69
N GLU A 227 15.98 -17.40 -28.89
CA GLU A 227 15.81 -16.25 -28.01
C GLU A 227 14.90 -15.23 -28.70
N VAL A 228 13.91 -14.73 -27.95
CA VAL A 228 12.89 -13.80 -28.47
C VAL A 228 13.45 -12.39 -28.57
N LEU A 229 13.41 -11.81 -29.76
CA LEU A 229 13.84 -10.44 -30.06
C LEU A 229 12.69 -9.44 -29.97
N ARG A 230 11.47 -9.92 -30.26
CA ARG A 230 10.27 -9.08 -30.27
C ARG A 230 9.07 -9.89 -29.74
N GLN A 231 8.26 -9.29 -28.89
CA GLN A 231 7.08 -9.92 -28.32
C GLN A 231 6.13 -10.42 -29.43
N PHE A 232 5.62 -11.64 -29.26
CA PHE A 232 4.63 -12.24 -30.14
C PHE A 232 3.78 -13.28 -29.42
N PHE A 233 2.68 -13.70 -30.05
CA PHE A 233 1.82 -14.77 -29.52
C PHE A 233 2.11 -16.08 -30.25
N LYS A 234 2.09 -17.20 -29.52
CA LYS A 234 2.19 -18.53 -30.13
C LYS A 234 1.05 -18.75 -31.10
N ALA A 235 1.41 -18.97 -32.35
CA ALA A 235 0.54 -19.44 -33.42
C ALA A 235 1.37 -20.18 -34.45
N ASP A 236 0.77 -21.06 -35.23
CA ASP A 236 1.50 -21.83 -36.25
C ASP A 236 2.22 -20.95 -37.27
N SER A 237 1.66 -19.79 -37.59
CA SER A 237 2.27 -18.80 -38.47
C SER A 237 3.56 -18.18 -37.94
N TYR A 238 3.81 -18.26 -36.62
CA TYR A 238 5.01 -17.75 -35.94
C TYR A 238 5.98 -18.85 -35.54
N ARG A 239 5.69 -20.11 -35.90
CA ARG A 239 6.55 -21.24 -35.57
C ARG A 239 7.86 -21.18 -36.34
N PRO A 240 9.03 -21.49 -35.70
CA PRO A 240 10.31 -21.62 -36.41
C PRO A 240 10.25 -22.58 -37.60
N PRO A 241 10.93 -22.28 -38.72
CA PRO A 241 11.90 -21.18 -38.89
C PRO A 241 11.32 -19.89 -39.51
N ALA A 242 9.99 -19.72 -39.56
CA ALA A 242 9.33 -18.72 -40.42
C ALA A 242 9.76 -17.26 -40.17
N LEU A 243 10.09 -16.88 -38.92
CA LEU A 243 10.34 -15.49 -38.53
C LEU A 243 11.68 -15.30 -37.78
N ILE A 244 12.67 -16.14 -38.10
CA ILE A 244 14.04 -15.99 -37.57
C ILE A 244 14.61 -14.66 -38.08
N GLY A 245 15.15 -13.86 -37.15
CA GLY A 245 15.72 -12.55 -37.41
C GLY A 245 14.74 -11.40 -37.17
N ASP A 246 13.43 -11.65 -37.24
CA ASP A 246 12.40 -10.61 -36.98
C ASP A 246 11.84 -10.70 -35.53
N PHE A 247 11.42 -11.87 -35.11
CA PHE A 247 10.80 -12.07 -33.80
C PHE A 247 11.68 -12.86 -32.83
N TYR A 248 12.58 -13.69 -33.33
CA TYR A 248 13.50 -14.49 -32.53
C TYR A 248 14.77 -14.84 -33.32
N GLN A 249 15.82 -15.22 -32.61
CA GLN A 249 17.08 -15.67 -33.16
C GLN A 249 17.51 -17.02 -32.56
N LEU A 250 18.41 -17.76 -33.22
CA LEU A 250 18.98 -18.92 -32.58
C LEU A 250 19.80 -18.49 -31.35
N ALA A 251 19.50 -19.08 -30.21
CA ALA A 251 20.30 -18.93 -29.02
C ALA A 251 21.62 -19.73 -29.23
N GLY A 252 22.73 -19.05 -29.04
CA GLY A 252 24.08 -19.62 -29.22
C GLY A 252 24.45 -20.62 -28.12
#